data_89882be51b83fa34fc2a73d27fb0c117
#
_entry.id   89882be51b83fa34fc2a73d27fb0c117
#
_cell.length_a   1.000
_cell.length_b   1.000
_cell.length_c   1.000
_cell.angle_alpha   90.00
_cell.angle_beta   90.00
_cell.angle_gamma   90.00
#
_symmetry.space_group_name_H-M   'P 1'
#
loop_
_entity.id
_entity.type
_entity.pdbx_description
1 polymer ?
#
loop_
_entity_poly.entity_id
_entity_poly.type
_entity_poly.pdbx_seq_one_letter_code
_entity_poly.pdbx_strand_id
1 'polypeptide(L)'
;MKNKNIPLSIVVWVLVVVLALVVLLGLRYQANMNQMEIDDGVKEIDLNTIYLENSAVEVDFSEVLLSKHGETRKLIVDEQKATVKITLTDRIIEKIDAAFMKKTQTVSYTGTGYFVVDLDKLTKANIIEDKDKKTVTIKIGHTYLEEISINPEDVIIDEVKQSLLARGDIELTISDFNTIEKKLLAEIDKELNTAKNAQKADVIALEMVKGIYEPIIKAIDHRYEVIVEFK
;
A
#
# COMPACT_ATOMS: atom_id res chain seq x y z
N MET A 1 20.20 -23.82 -66.17
CA MET A 1 20.27 -22.92 -65.00
C MET A 1 21.31 -23.49 -64.05
N LYS A 2 22.47 -22.80 -63.87
CA LYS A 2 23.53 -23.25 -62.97
C LYS A 2 23.20 -22.84 -61.54
N ASN A 3 22.83 -23.81 -60.67
CA ASN A 3 22.76 -23.56 -59.21
C ASN A 3 24.16 -23.19 -58.69
N LYS A 4 24.38 -21.94 -58.37
CA LYS A 4 25.56 -21.50 -57.62
C LYS A 4 25.33 -21.88 -56.13
N ASN A 5 25.89 -22.99 -55.71
CA ASN A 5 25.96 -23.30 -54.33
C ASN A 5 26.80 -22.25 -53.62
N ILE A 6 26.16 -21.48 -52.73
CA ILE A 6 26.86 -20.51 -51.87
C ILE A 6 27.78 -21.30 -50.95
N PRO A 7 29.07 -21.04 -50.90
CA PRO A 7 29.98 -21.80 -50.01
C PRO A 7 29.57 -21.58 -48.56
N LEU A 8 29.57 -22.65 -47.80
CA LEU A 8 29.14 -22.72 -46.39
C LEU A 8 29.83 -21.64 -45.53
N SER A 9 31.08 -21.32 -45.86
CA SER A 9 31.86 -20.23 -45.20
C SER A 9 31.18 -18.86 -45.28
N ILE A 10 30.59 -18.52 -46.42
CA ILE A 10 29.90 -17.24 -46.61
C ILE A 10 28.64 -17.20 -45.75
N VAL A 11 27.88 -18.31 -45.64
CA VAL A 11 26.68 -18.40 -44.80
C VAL A 11 27.03 -18.21 -43.34
N VAL A 12 28.12 -18.84 -42.87
CA VAL A 12 28.60 -18.68 -41.48
C VAL A 12 29.03 -17.24 -41.20
N TRP A 13 29.77 -16.61 -42.12
CA TRP A 13 30.17 -15.19 -41.96
C TRP A 13 28.99 -14.23 -41.90
N VAL A 14 27.95 -14.44 -42.72
CA VAL A 14 26.73 -13.64 -42.69
C VAL A 14 25.98 -13.81 -41.37
N LEU A 15 25.95 -15.03 -40.83
CA LEU A 15 25.29 -15.32 -39.55
C LEU A 15 26.00 -14.66 -38.38
N VAL A 16 27.34 -14.64 -38.38
CA VAL A 16 28.16 -13.95 -37.39
C VAL A 16 27.94 -12.43 -37.42
N VAL A 17 27.89 -11.84 -38.64
CA VAL A 17 27.64 -10.40 -38.80
C VAL A 17 26.23 -10.01 -38.33
N VAL A 18 25.21 -10.83 -38.64
CA VAL A 18 23.84 -10.60 -38.16
C VAL A 18 23.77 -10.70 -36.62
N LEU A 19 24.44 -11.69 -36.03
CA LEU A 19 24.46 -11.83 -34.58
C LEU A 19 25.16 -10.64 -33.90
N ALA A 20 26.28 -10.16 -34.46
CA ALA A 20 26.99 -8.98 -33.97
C ALA A 20 26.11 -7.71 -34.04
N LEU A 21 25.33 -7.55 -35.13
CA LEU A 21 24.39 -6.45 -35.28
C LEU A 21 23.25 -6.50 -34.25
N VAL A 22 22.71 -7.68 -33.98
CA VAL A 22 21.66 -7.85 -32.97
C VAL A 22 22.17 -7.50 -31.56
N VAL A 23 23.42 -7.93 -31.23
CA VAL A 23 24.04 -7.60 -29.95
C VAL A 23 24.31 -6.08 -29.85
N LEU A 24 24.82 -5.44 -30.91
CA LEU A 24 25.03 -4.00 -30.92
C LEU A 24 23.74 -3.20 -30.81
N LEU A 25 22.65 -3.64 -31.47
CA LEU A 25 21.34 -3.00 -31.33
C LEU A 25 20.76 -3.22 -29.94
N GLY A 26 20.94 -4.39 -29.35
CA GLY A 26 20.53 -4.68 -27.97
C GLY A 26 21.27 -3.80 -26.94
N LEU A 27 22.59 -3.63 -27.10
CA LEU A 27 23.38 -2.74 -26.25
C LEU A 27 23.00 -1.27 -26.41
N ARG A 28 22.72 -0.82 -27.65
CA ARG A 28 22.20 0.54 -27.87
C ARG A 28 20.80 0.75 -27.30
N TYR A 29 19.93 -0.27 -27.40
CA TYR A 29 18.61 -0.20 -26.79
C TYR A 29 18.69 -0.13 -25.25
N GLN A 30 19.58 -0.91 -24.65
CA GLN A 30 19.80 -0.90 -23.21
C GLN A 30 20.46 0.40 -22.73
N ALA A 31 21.38 0.98 -23.52
CA ALA A 31 21.98 2.28 -23.24
C ALA A 31 20.95 3.42 -23.35
N ASN A 32 19.99 3.31 -24.30
CA ASN A 32 18.94 4.31 -24.47
C ASN A 32 17.84 4.18 -23.39
N MET A 33 17.60 2.97 -22.87
CA MET A 33 16.69 2.75 -21.73
C MET A 33 17.30 3.29 -20.42
N ASN A 34 18.62 3.20 -20.25
CA ASN A 34 19.31 3.79 -19.10
C ASN A 34 19.47 5.32 -19.21
N GLN A 35 19.17 5.92 -20.38
CA GLN A 35 19.10 7.38 -20.59
C GLN A 35 17.65 7.91 -20.65
N MET A 36 16.64 7.08 -20.52
CA MET A 36 15.37 7.55 -20.00
C MET A 36 15.56 7.75 -18.48
N GLU A 37 16.35 8.76 -18.13
CA GLU A 37 16.09 9.53 -16.95
C GLU A 37 14.60 9.87 -17.04
N ILE A 38 13.84 9.33 -16.13
CA ILE A 38 12.55 9.85 -15.75
C ILE A 38 12.89 11.30 -15.39
N ASP A 39 12.60 12.21 -16.31
CA ASP A 39 12.47 13.62 -16.00
C ASP A 39 11.19 13.72 -15.16
N ASP A 40 11.26 13.14 -13.96
CA ASP A 40 10.44 13.52 -12.86
C ASP A 40 10.79 14.97 -12.64
N GLY A 41 9.93 15.88 -13.02
CA GLY A 41 10.08 17.32 -12.88
C GLY A 41 10.36 17.79 -11.44
N VAL A 42 11.00 16.97 -10.64
CA VAL A 42 11.69 17.27 -9.40
C VAL A 42 13.00 17.91 -9.81
N LYS A 43 12.98 19.23 -10.05
CA LYS A 43 14.18 20.03 -9.96
C LYS A 43 14.81 19.67 -8.62
N GLU A 44 15.93 18.96 -8.65
CA GLU A 44 16.80 18.80 -7.51
C GLU A 44 17.15 20.21 -7.03
N ILE A 45 16.42 20.68 -6.01
CA ILE A 45 16.74 21.95 -5.38
C ILE A 45 18.00 21.62 -4.59
N ASP A 46 19.14 22.11 -5.07
CA ASP A 46 20.38 22.07 -4.32
C ASP A 46 20.18 22.89 -3.02
N LEU A 47 19.77 22.19 -1.99
CA LEU A 47 19.47 22.75 -0.67
C LEU A 47 20.73 23.25 0.04
N ASN A 48 21.94 23.01 -0.51
CA ASN A 48 23.20 23.45 0.06
C ASN A 48 23.52 24.93 -0.23
N THR A 49 22.72 25.62 -1.05
CA THR A 49 23.01 27.02 -1.46
C THR A 49 22.12 28.07 -0.81
N ILE A 50 21.19 27.71 0.07
CA ILE A 50 20.32 28.69 0.72
C ILE A 50 20.79 28.93 2.17
N TYR A 51 21.98 29.52 2.33
CA TYR A 51 22.34 30.19 3.58
C TYR A 51 21.74 31.59 3.60
N LEU A 52 20.52 31.71 4.15
CA LEU A 52 19.85 32.99 4.36
C LEU A 52 20.13 33.51 5.78
N GLU A 53 21.39 33.57 6.19
CA GLU A 53 21.73 34.02 7.55
C GLU A 53 21.38 35.51 7.83
N ASN A 54 21.10 36.32 6.82
CA ASN A 54 20.80 37.75 6.97
C ASN A 54 19.83 38.34 5.95
N SER A 55 18.96 37.55 5.33
CA SER A 55 17.92 38.12 4.47
C SER A 55 16.68 38.41 5.29
N ALA A 56 16.13 39.61 5.13
CA ALA A 56 14.82 39.99 5.67
C ALA A 56 13.64 39.27 4.98
N VAL A 57 13.89 38.10 4.38
CA VAL A 57 12.86 37.25 3.77
C VAL A 57 12.22 36.45 4.87
N GLU A 58 11.00 36.80 5.20
CA GLU A 58 10.16 36.01 6.10
C GLU A 58 9.61 34.81 5.36
N VAL A 59 9.98 33.60 5.76
CA VAL A 59 9.49 32.36 5.17
C VAL A 59 8.25 31.92 5.94
N ASP A 60 7.13 31.78 5.24
CA ASP A 60 5.91 31.19 5.81
C ASP A 60 5.97 29.65 5.66
N PHE A 61 6.34 28.96 6.73
CA PHE A 61 6.40 27.50 6.73
C PHE A 61 5.11 26.84 6.29
N SER A 62 3.96 27.43 6.62
CA SER A 62 2.67 26.86 6.23
C SER A 62 2.48 26.86 4.71
N GLU A 63 2.95 27.88 4.01
CA GLU A 63 2.89 27.95 2.55
C GLU A 63 3.82 26.91 1.91
N VAL A 64 5.05 26.78 2.42
CA VAL A 64 6.03 25.80 1.92
C VAL A 64 5.51 24.37 2.11
N LEU A 65 5.02 24.04 3.30
CA LEU A 65 4.51 22.69 3.61
C LEU A 65 3.28 22.35 2.78
N LEU A 66 2.33 23.30 2.60
CA LEU A 66 1.14 23.08 1.81
C LEU A 66 1.45 23.01 0.31
N SER A 67 2.46 23.71 -0.19
CA SER A 67 2.88 23.61 -1.60
C SER A 67 3.43 22.23 -1.97
N LYS A 68 4.13 21.58 -1.04
CA LYS A 68 4.62 20.20 -1.20
C LYS A 68 3.53 19.14 -1.02
N HIS A 69 2.38 19.54 -0.49
CA HIS A 69 1.28 18.65 -0.15
C HIS A 69 0.48 18.14 -1.36
N GLY A 70 0.67 18.71 -2.55
CA GLY A 70 -0.11 18.36 -3.76
C GLY A 70 0.03 16.91 -4.24
N GLU A 71 0.98 16.15 -3.70
CA GLU A 71 1.31 14.79 -4.15
C GLU A 71 0.86 13.67 -3.22
N THR A 72 0.67 13.93 -1.92
CA THR A 72 0.31 12.89 -0.94
C THR A 72 -0.95 13.25 -0.19
N ARG A 73 -2.08 12.74 -0.67
CA ARG A 73 -3.39 13.04 -0.07
C ARG A 73 -3.68 12.19 1.15
N LYS A 74 -3.40 10.90 1.07
CA LYS A 74 -3.57 9.95 2.17
C LYS A 74 -2.28 9.16 2.35
N LEU A 75 -1.81 9.11 3.58
CA LEU A 75 -0.60 8.36 3.94
C LEU A 75 -1.02 7.07 4.61
N ILE A 76 -0.68 5.94 4.00
CA ILE A 76 -0.81 4.63 4.66
C ILE A 76 0.28 4.55 5.73
N VAL A 77 -0.11 4.42 6.98
CA VAL A 77 0.81 4.44 8.12
C VAL A 77 1.02 3.08 8.75
N ASP A 78 0.02 2.19 8.69
CA ASP A 78 0.13 0.84 9.25
C ASP A 78 -0.72 -0.14 8.45
N GLU A 79 -0.23 -1.39 8.36
CA GLU A 79 -0.94 -2.51 7.78
C GLU A 79 -1.13 -3.56 8.87
N GLN A 80 -2.37 -3.97 9.09
CA GLN A 80 -2.70 -4.97 10.09
C GLN A 80 -3.50 -6.11 9.49
N LYS A 81 -3.24 -7.33 9.95
CA LYS A 81 -3.93 -8.53 9.46
C LYS A 81 -4.86 -9.09 10.53
N ALA A 82 -6.03 -9.51 10.09
CA ALA A 82 -6.96 -10.29 10.93
C ALA A 82 -7.43 -11.53 10.18
N THR A 83 -7.48 -12.65 10.90
CA THR A 83 -8.01 -13.91 10.36
C THR A 83 -9.29 -14.25 11.09
N VAL A 84 -10.36 -14.39 10.35
CA VAL A 84 -11.67 -14.78 10.86
C VAL A 84 -12.10 -16.12 10.30
N LYS A 85 -12.93 -16.83 11.06
CA LYS A 85 -13.43 -18.16 10.69
C LYS A 85 -14.95 -18.18 10.79
N ILE A 86 -15.59 -18.78 9.79
CA ILE A 86 -17.01 -19.07 9.81
C ILE A 86 -17.23 -20.56 9.68
N THR A 87 -18.16 -21.12 10.47
CA THR A 87 -18.57 -22.52 10.33
C THR A 87 -19.88 -22.57 9.58
N LEU A 88 -19.83 -23.13 8.38
CA LEU A 88 -21.01 -23.45 7.60
C LEU A 88 -21.65 -24.69 8.16
N THR A 89 -22.96 -24.71 8.22
CA THR A 89 -23.71 -25.85 8.69
C THR A 89 -24.85 -26.13 7.74
N ASP A 90 -24.88 -27.33 7.19
CA ASP A 90 -25.97 -27.84 6.40
C ASP A 90 -26.73 -28.87 7.19
N ARG A 91 -28.07 -28.77 7.18
CA ARG A 91 -29.02 -29.68 7.84
C ARG A 91 -29.95 -30.26 6.80
N ILE A 92 -29.85 -31.57 6.59
CA ILE A 92 -30.62 -32.26 5.56
C ILE A 92 -32.13 -32.27 5.91
N ILE A 93 -32.51 -32.20 7.22
CA ILE A 93 -33.93 -32.19 7.66
C ILE A 93 -34.04 -31.33 8.92
N GLU A 94 -34.86 -30.28 8.87
CA GLU A 94 -35.03 -29.32 9.99
C GLU A 94 -35.71 -29.97 11.26
N LYS A 95 -36.38 -31.08 11.10
CA LYS A 95 -37.24 -31.70 12.17
C LYS A 95 -36.65 -32.93 12.85
N ILE A 96 -35.54 -33.47 12.36
CA ILE A 96 -34.87 -34.63 12.98
C ILE A 96 -33.63 -34.13 13.70
N ASP A 97 -33.38 -34.70 14.91
CA ASP A 97 -32.31 -34.32 15.81
C ASP A 97 -31.00 -34.13 15.06
N ALA A 98 -30.57 -32.86 14.95
CA ALA A 98 -29.51 -32.38 14.05
C ALA A 98 -28.14 -33.02 14.34
N ALA A 99 -28.02 -33.76 15.45
CA ALA A 99 -26.76 -34.40 15.85
C ALA A 99 -26.29 -35.48 14.88
N PHE A 100 -27.22 -36.15 14.19
CA PHE A 100 -26.90 -37.32 13.35
C PHE A 100 -26.82 -37.01 11.85
N MET A 101 -27.38 -35.86 11.40
CA MET A 101 -27.44 -35.47 9.98
C MET A 101 -26.83 -34.10 9.72
N LYS A 102 -25.88 -33.69 10.51
CA LYS A 102 -25.21 -32.38 10.39
C LYS A 102 -23.92 -32.51 9.61
N LYS A 103 -23.72 -31.63 8.61
CA LYS A 103 -22.45 -31.39 7.97
C LYS A 103 -21.92 -30.03 8.42
N THR A 104 -20.65 -29.93 8.68
CA THR A 104 -20.01 -28.66 9.00
C THR A 104 -18.73 -28.50 8.23
N GLN A 105 -18.48 -27.30 7.77
CA GLN A 105 -17.25 -26.92 7.10
C GLN A 105 -16.80 -25.58 7.62
N THR A 106 -15.52 -25.43 7.93
CA THR A 106 -14.95 -24.16 8.37
C THR A 106 -14.29 -23.48 7.20
N VAL A 107 -14.59 -22.20 7.03
CA VAL A 107 -13.93 -21.34 6.06
C VAL A 107 -13.22 -20.23 6.84
N SER A 108 -11.94 -20.03 6.54
CA SER A 108 -11.11 -19.00 7.16
C SER A 108 -10.69 -17.98 6.10
N TYR A 109 -10.80 -16.71 6.45
CA TYR A 109 -10.37 -15.60 5.63
C TYR A 109 -9.36 -14.76 6.40
N THR A 110 -8.28 -14.37 5.73
CA THR A 110 -7.35 -13.38 6.26
C THR A 110 -7.48 -12.10 5.45
N GLY A 111 -7.81 -11.01 6.14
CA GLY A 111 -7.86 -9.68 5.56
C GLY A 111 -6.72 -8.81 6.06
N THR A 112 -6.21 -7.94 5.19
CA THR A 112 -5.25 -6.90 5.52
C THR A 112 -5.96 -5.56 5.53
N GLY A 113 -5.95 -4.87 6.67
CA GLY A 113 -6.51 -3.53 6.81
C GLY A 113 -5.41 -2.47 6.73
N TYR A 114 -5.69 -1.42 5.98
CA TYR A 114 -4.79 -0.28 5.77
C TYR A 114 -5.26 0.90 6.59
N PHE A 115 -4.44 1.30 7.56
CA PHE A 115 -4.69 2.49 8.36
C PHE A 115 -4.03 3.70 7.71
N VAL A 116 -4.80 4.77 7.56
CA VAL A 116 -4.36 5.97 6.87
C VAL A 116 -4.55 7.22 7.72
N VAL A 117 -3.68 8.21 7.52
CA VAL A 117 -3.89 9.58 7.93
C VAL A 117 -4.21 10.44 6.71
N ASP A 118 -5.27 11.23 6.80
CA ASP A 118 -5.73 12.10 5.72
C ASP A 118 -5.04 13.45 5.82
N LEU A 119 -4.04 13.64 4.98
CA LEU A 119 -3.28 14.88 4.90
C LEU A 119 -3.96 15.95 4.02
N ASP A 120 -4.94 15.59 3.17
CA ASP A 120 -5.74 16.57 2.40
C ASP A 120 -6.48 17.56 3.29
N LYS A 121 -6.75 17.17 4.53
CA LYS A 121 -7.37 18.03 5.54
C LYS A 121 -6.38 18.95 6.25
N LEU A 122 -5.10 18.93 5.85
CA LEU A 122 -4.11 19.85 6.37
C LEU A 122 -4.34 21.24 5.76
N THR A 123 -4.52 22.22 6.62
CA THR A 123 -4.73 23.61 6.23
C THR A 123 -3.73 24.52 6.94
N LYS A 124 -3.61 25.76 6.51
CA LYS A 124 -2.75 26.75 7.17
C LYS A 124 -3.00 26.86 8.68
N ALA A 125 -4.25 26.72 9.11
CA ALA A 125 -4.62 26.75 10.53
C ALA A 125 -4.09 25.56 11.35
N ASN A 126 -3.66 24.50 10.68
CA ASN A 126 -3.10 23.31 11.33
C ASN A 126 -1.57 23.34 11.45
N ILE A 127 -0.93 24.38 10.90
CA ILE A 127 0.53 24.56 10.93
C ILE A 127 0.79 25.83 11.74
N ILE A 128 1.34 25.68 12.95
CA ILE A 128 1.54 26.75 13.91
C ILE A 128 3.03 26.96 14.10
N GLU A 129 3.53 28.13 13.76
CA GLU A 129 4.91 28.53 13.99
C GLU A 129 5.03 29.31 15.32
N ASP A 130 5.98 28.92 16.16
CA ASP A 130 6.43 29.70 17.32
C ASP A 130 7.87 30.18 17.06
N LYS A 131 8.02 31.45 16.64
CA LYS A 131 9.30 32.05 16.28
C LYS A 131 10.25 32.20 17.48
N ASP A 132 9.69 32.38 18.67
CA ASP A 132 10.50 32.55 19.89
C ASP A 132 11.11 31.24 20.33
N LYS A 133 10.33 30.15 20.25
CA LYS A 133 10.79 28.79 20.61
C LYS A 133 11.45 28.06 19.44
N LYS A 134 11.38 28.61 18.24
CA LYS A 134 11.83 27.94 17.01
C LYS A 134 11.17 26.57 16.85
N THR A 135 9.85 26.53 16.95
CA THR A 135 9.08 25.29 16.75
C THR A 135 8.02 25.48 15.67
N VAL A 136 7.79 24.43 14.88
CA VAL A 136 6.64 24.31 13.98
C VAL A 136 5.81 23.13 14.44
N THR A 137 4.57 23.40 14.85
CA THR A 137 3.61 22.36 15.25
C THR A 137 2.66 22.07 14.11
N ILE A 138 2.58 20.80 13.72
CA ILE A 138 1.69 20.31 12.66
C ILE A 138 0.59 19.47 13.31
N LYS A 139 -0.68 19.92 13.17
CA LYS A 139 -1.85 19.23 13.72
C LYS A 139 -2.51 18.36 12.66
N ILE A 140 -2.50 17.04 12.86
CA ILE A 140 -3.10 16.07 11.96
C ILE A 140 -4.39 15.46 12.54
N GLY A 141 -5.18 14.80 11.72
CA GLY A 141 -6.31 14.00 12.19
C GLY A 141 -5.83 12.64 12.69
N HIS A 142 -6.65 11.98 13.50
CA HIS A 142 -6.43 10.59 13.86
C HIS A 142 -6.46 9.68 12.62
N THR A 143 -5.76 8.56 12.72
CA THR A 143 -5.79 7.52 11.70
C THR A 143 -7.15 6.81 11.68
N TYR A 144 -7.50 6.24 10.55
CA TYR A 144 -8.69 5.41 10.41
C TYR A 144 -8.41 4.26 9.44
N LEU A 145 -9.19 3.20 9.58
CA LEU A 145 -9.17 2.07 8.65
C LEU A 145 -9.83 2.51 7.34
N GLU A 146 -9.07 2.57 6.26
CA GLU A 146 -9.53 3.03 4.93
C GLU A 146 -10.09 1.88 4.11
N GLU A 147 -9.36 0.79 4.06
CA GLU A 147 -9.67 -0.34 3.19
C GLU A 147 -9.26 -1.65 3.84
N ILE A 148 -10.01 -2.70 3.49
CA ILE A 148 -9.67 -4.09 3.83
C ILE A 148 -9.48 -4.84 2.51
N SER A 149 -8.28 -5.36 2.30
CA SER A 149 -7.96 -6.23 1.17
C SER A 149 -7.96 -7.69 1.62
N ILE A 150 -8.59 -8.56 0.83
CA ILE A 150 -8.50 -10.02 1.02
C ILE A 150 -7.75 -10.60 -0.17
N ASN A 151 -6.67 -11.32 0.09
CA ASN A 151 -6.02 -12.11 -0.94
C ASN A 151 -6.78 -13.44 -1.08
N PRO A 152 -7.32 -13.77 -2.26
CA PRO A 152 -8.00 -15.05 -2.48
C PRO A 152 -7.14 -16.28 -2.15
N GLU A 153 -5.81 -16.17 -2.22
CA GLU A 153 -4.87 -17.24 -1.87
C GLU A 153 -4.81 -17.52 -0.37
N ASP A 154 -5.22 -16.55 0.46
CA ASP A 154 -5.26 -16.66 1.93
C ASP A 154 -6.60 -17.24 2.44
N VAL A 155 -7.47 -17.65 1.53
CA VAL A 155 -8.74 -18.30 1.87
C VAL A 155 -8.49 -19.79 2.11
N ILE A 156 -8.78 -20.25 3.32
CA ILE A 156 -8.63 -21.66 3.69
C ILE A 156 -10.02 -22.26 3.89
N ILE A 157 -10.29 -23.33 3.17
CA ILE A 157 -11.52 -24.09 3.27
C ILE A 157 -11.15 -25.46 3.83
N ASP A 158 -11.60 -25.74 5.06
CA ASP A 158 -11.37 -27.02 5.71
C ASP A 158 -12.21 -28.12 5.08
N GLU A 159 -11.83 -29.38 5.35
CA GLU A 159 -12.64 -30.52 4.94
C GLU A 159 -14.01 -30.53 5.62
N VAL A 160 -15.02 -31.10 4.95
CA VAL A 160 -16.36 -31.24 5.49
C VAL A 160 -16.37 -32.29 6.60
N LYS A 161 -16.74 -31.89 7.80
CA LYS A 161 -16.98 -32.81 8.91
C LYS A 161 -18.41 -33.29 8.86
N GLN A 162 -18.60 -34.59 8.82
CA GLN A 162 -19.90 -35.25 8.68
C GLN A 162 -20.27 -35.97 9.96
N SER A 163 -21.55 -35.86 10.36
CA SER A 163 -22.13 -36.69 11.40
C SER A 163 -22.40 -38.11 10.90
N LEU A 164 -22.77 -39.01 11.79
CA LEU A 164 -22.87 -40.46 11.55
C LEU A 164 -23.69 -40.84 10.30
N LEU A 165 -24.77 -40.14 10.01
CA LEU A 165 -25.65 -40.38 8.87
C LEU A 165 -25.55 -39.37 7.72
N ALA A 166 -24.78 -38.29 7.90
CA ALA A 166 -24.57 -37.29 6.87
C ALA A 166 -23.53 -37.78 5.81
N ARG A 167 -23.82 -37.60 4.55
CA ARG A 167 -22.93 -37.96 3.45
C ARG A 167 -22.88 -36.82 2.42
N GLY A 168 -21.76 -36.74 1.67
CA GLY A 168 -21.55 -35.76 0.62
C GLY A 168 -21.07 -34.40 1.12
N ASP A 169 -20.78 -33.51 0.19
CA ASP A 169 -20.26 -32.16 0.45
C ASP A 169 -21.39 -31.18 0.83
N ILE A 170 -20.99 -29.96 1.25
CA ILE A 170 -21.91 -28.84 1.41
C ILE A 170 -21.97 -28.13 0.06
N GLU A 171 -23.14 -28.11 -0.55
CA GLU A 171 -23.37 -27.39 -1.80
C GLU A 171 -23.73 -25.93 -1.47
N LEU A 172 -22.94 -24.99 -2.00
CA LEU A 172 -23.16 -23.56 -1.84
C LEU A 172 -23.63 -22.96 -3.16
N THR A 173 -24.66 -22.15 -3.09
CA THR A 173 -25.07 -21.30 -4.20
C THR A 173 -24.23 -20.03 -4.25
N ILE A 174 -24.27 -19.31 -5.40
CA ILE A 174 -23.62 -18.00 -5.53
C ILE A 174 -24.13 -17.01 -4.46
N SER A 175 -25.42 -17.10 -4.13
CA SER A 175 -26.01 -16.26 -3.07
C SER A 175 -25.43 -16.57 -1.70
N ASP A 176 -25.16 -17.85 -1.41
CA ASP A 176 -24.55 -18.27 -0.16
C ASP A 176 -23.11 -17.75 -0.06
N PHE A 177 -22.34 -17.86 -1.14
CA PHE A 177 -20.99 -17.30 -1.21
C PHE A 177 -20.98 -15.80 -0.92
N ASN A 178 -21.83 -15.02 -1.57
CA ASN A 178 -21.94 -13.58 -1.34
C ASN A 178 -22.33 -13.26 0.12
N THR A 179 -23.19 -14.09 0.72
CA THR A 179 -23.60 -13.91 2.11
C THR A 179 -22.46 -14.23 3.08
N ILE A 180 -21.70 -15.29 2.82
CA ILE A 180 -20.53 -15.69 3.59
C ILE A 180 -19.46 -14.60 3.52
N GLU A 181 -19.12 -14.14 2.32
CA GLU A 181 -18.14 -13.11 2.09
C GLU A 181 -18.48 -11.82 2.86
N LYS A 182 -19.72 -11.33 2.74
CA LYS A 182 -20.17 -10.15 3.48
C LYS A 182 -20.04 -10.31 5.00
N LYS A 183 -20.36 -11.48 5.53
CA LYS A 183 -20.22 -11.74 6.97
C LYS A 183 -18.76 -11.79 7.40
N LEU A 184 -17.90 -12.43 6.59
CA LEU A 184 -16.47 -12.53 6.87
C LEU A 184 -15.81 -11.15 6.82
N LEU A 185 -16.13 -10.33 5.81
CA LEU A 185 -15.66 -8.95 5.71
C LEU A 185 -16.10 -8.12 6.93
N ALA A 186 -17.35 -8.23 7.35
CA ALA A 186 -17.84 -7.52 8.52
C ALA A 186 -17.14 -7.94 9.83
N GLU A 187 -16.81 -9.21 9.99
CA GLU A 187 -16.05 -9.68 11.16
C GLU A 187 -14.57 -9.27 11.07
N ILE A 188 -13.95 -9.26 9.88
CA ILE A 188 -12.60 -8.73 9.69
C ILE A 188 -12.57 -7.24 10.04
N ASP A 189 -13.53 -6.44 9.55
CA ASP A 189 -13.63 -5.02 9.87
C ASP A 189 -13.70 -4.81 11.38
N LYS A 190 -14.55 -5.57 12.07
CA LYS A 190 -14.71 -5.49 13.53
C LYS A 190 -13.43 -5.85 14.29
N GLU A 191 -12.68 -6.85 13.84
CA GLU A 191 -11.41 -7.26 14.45
C GLU A 191 -10.30 -6.22 14.20
N LEU A 192 -10.30 -5.59 13.02
CA LEU A 192 -9.32 -4.58 12.66
C LEU A 192 -9.66 -3.20 13.21
N ASN A 193 -10.93 -2.78 13.16
CA ASN A 193 -11.40 -1.45 13.55
C ASN A 193 -11.56 -1.32 15.07
N THR A 194 -10.50 -1.61 15.81
CA THR A 194 -10.47 -1.51 17.27
C THR A 194 -9.71 -0.29 17.73
N ALA A 195 -10.06 0.25 18.90
CA ALA A 195 -9.33 1.39 19.50
C ALA A 195 -7.84 1.09 19.68
N LYS A 196 -7.46 -0.14 19.99
CA LYS A 196 -6.06 -0.55 20.14
C LYS A 196 -5.30 -0.44 18.82
N ASN A 197 -5.90 -0.90 17.73
CA ASN A 197 -5.30 -0.88 16.41
C ASN A 197 -5.16 0.56 15.90
N ALA A 198 -6.19 1.39 16.10
CA ALA A 198 -6.16 2.80 15.77
C ALA A 198 -5.07 3.54 16.57
N GLN A 199 -4.95 3.31 17.87
CA GLN A 199 -3.88 3.91 18.69
C GLN A 199 -2.48 3.52 18.21
N LYS A 200 -2.29 2.26 17.81
CA LYS A 200 -1.02 1.81 17.26
C LYS A 200 -0.69 2.57 15.96
N ALA A 201 -1.65 2.67 15.07
CA ALA A 201 -1.50 3.42 13.82
C ALA A 201 -1.26 4.91 14.07
N ASP A 202 -1.92 5.51 15.05
CA ASP A 202 -1.73 6.90 15.46
C ASP A 202 -0.28 7.19 15.86
N VAL A 203 0.33 6.34 16.69
CA VAL A 203 1.74 6.51 17.08
C VAL A 203 2.65 6.50 15.84
N ILE A 204 2.44 5.57 14.94
CA ILE A 204 3.23 5.47 13.70
C ILE A 204 2.99 6.70 12.82
N ALA A 205 1.74 7.19 12.75
CA ALA A 205 1.40 8.38 11.96
C ALA A 205 2.16 9.62 12.39
N LEU A 206 2.30 9.86 13.70
CA LEU A 206 3.06 11.00 14.21
C LEU A 206 4.53 10.96 13.77
N GLU A 207 5.15 9.79 13.86
CA GLU A 207 6.54 9.59 13.45
C GLU A 207 6.72 9.73 11.93
N MET A 208 5.84 9.12 11.14
CA MET A 208 5.92 9.18 9.68
C MET A 208 5.70 10.60 9.16
N VAL A 209 4.69 11.30 9.67
CA VAL A 209 4.41 12.69 9.29
C VAL A 209 5.56 13.60 9.71
N LYS A 210 6.12 13.43 10.91
CA LYS A 210 7.32 14.15 11.33
C LYS A 210 8.48 13.88 10.37
N GLY A 211 8.72 12.61 10.00
CA GLY A 211 9.77 12.22 9.07
C GLY A 211 9.65 12.85 7.68
N ILE A 212 8.41 13.13 7.22
CA ILE A 212 8.16 13.81 5.95
C ILE A 212 8.49 15.31 6.03
N TYR A 213 8.00 15.99 7.09
CA TYR A 213 8.06 17.45 7.15
C TYR A 213 9.31 18.00 7.84
N GLU A 214 9.93 17.27 8.76
CA GLU A 214 11.11 17.72 9.48
C GLU A 214 12.29 18.06 8.55
N PRO A 215 12.66 17.24 7.54
CA PRO A 215 13.74 17.59 6.63
C PRO A 215 13.46 18.87 5.84
N ILE A 216 12.21 19.11 5.46
CA ILE A 216 11.81 20.30 4.72
C ILE A 216 11.99 21.56 5.58
N ILE A 217 11.51 21.50 6.83
CA ILE A 217 11.63 22.62 7.77
C ILE A 217 13.08 22.90 8.11
N LYS A 218 13.88 21.87 8.40
CA LYS A 218 15.30 22.00 8.72
C LYS A 218 16.16 22.49 7.56
N ALA A 219 15.72 22.24 6.33
CA ALA A 219 16.39 22.79 5.14
C ALA A 219 16.19 24.32 5.03
N ILE A 220 15.10 24.85 5.57
CA ILE A 220 14.84 26.30 5.59
C ILE A 220 15.56 26.95 6.76
N ASP A 221 15.38 26.41 7.98
CA ASP A 221 16.10 26.85 9.17
C ASP A 221 16.32 25.65 10.12
N HIS A 222 17.58 25.20 10.21
CA HIS A 222 18.00 24.03 10.97
C HIS A 222 17.74 24.16 12.49
N ARG A 223 17.47 25.37 12.98
CA ARG A 223 17.19 25.66 14.41
C ARG A 223 15.78 25.29 14.81
N TYR A 224 14.87 25.13 13.84
CA TYR A 224 13.49 24.78 14.14
C TYR A 224 13.33 23.31 14.50
N GLU A 225 12.51 23.05 15.51
CA GLU A 225 12.04 21.72 15.89
C GLU A 225 10.63 21.49 15.35
N VAL A 226 10.36 20.28 14.87
CA VAL A 226 9.05 19.89 14.36
C VAL A 226 8.32 19.04 15.39
N ILE A 227 7.13 19.49 15.73
CA ILE A 227 6.20 18.79 16.63
C ILE A 227 5.00 18.37 15.78
N VAL A 228 4.61 17.12 15.85
CA VAL A 228 3.38 16.62 15.23
C VAL A 228 2.45 16.16 16.34
N GLU A 229 1.21 16.62 16.31
CA GLU A 229 0.19 16.27 17.30
C GLU A 229 -1.19 16.10 16.64
N PHE A 230 -2.12 15.45 17.31
CA PHE A 230 -3.48 15.34 16.85
C PHE A 230 -4.30 16.60 17.15
N LYS A 231 -5.35 16.81 16.34
CA LYS A 231 -6.31 17.90 16.50
C LYS A 231 -7.22 17.66 17.69
#